data_6779ee425ddcbf4a5bef2fb23e22c32e
#
_entry.id   6779ee425ddcbf4a5bef2fb23e22c32e
#
_cell.length_a   1.000
_cell.length_b   1.000
_cell.length_c   1.000
_cell.angle_alpha   90.00
_cell.angle_beta   90.00
_cell.angle_gamma   90.00
#
_symmetry.space_group_name_H-M   'P 1'
#
loop_
_entity.id
_entity.type
_entity.pdbx_description
1 polymer ?
#
loop_
_entity_poly.entity_id
_entity_poly.type
_entity_poly.pdbx_seq_one_letter_code
_entity_poly.pdbx_strand_id
1 'polypeptide(L)'
;MTMHGRLEMWSLKTLFAASALALLGAGCASSKSAEKKASLPDEDEAWSPGEAKPGSAAAANSGPADIPLAKKKLSGRQVTEDQKADFEKAAADYQKAKKNGTLSPGDCSSLASAFKKIADKVPALLEARNNEATIYLECGRKDEAVSIWNSMASGAKPYAPALANLGYLAWQGGNKANAESMFNRSVQADPLIGSIFARINLAQIMREQARTAGEGQKKSLNDQAVRHLRTVLALDGNSLQAYAGLTYIYFDLGLPEAAKLVGAQAIKRAKEIATGVFEDESTAAEEVAKKGKKGKAAKKDKDEAKDAKEEKAADESVGGAGYTTEMKKAVAVVYNTLGMIALSKKNYTEAIKNYTHAVEADPALYEARLNLAALSLKFRNYDVAEQNLREVLKAKPKNYEAVIGLGVALRGNKKFDEAEAEYSRAKQMEPQRPEAYFNLGVLYQEYKGGSDKPMLQKAQGYYRDYLTRSQSPKMKKDAEKRIKDIDDTFAALKEAEQMMKEAEEMSRKAEAQQKAMEEQMKKQEADEKARAEAEVKKAEDDKIKAEESKKKAEDNKIKAAEDKKKSDEDKASKAEEQKQKDAEAKAKGGSDTPEGDNAGSEKIDKPDAAKKPADKKKKK
;
A
#
# COMPACT_ATOMS: atom_id res chain seq x y z
N MET A 1 24.87 12.74 -2.29
CA MET A 1 25.42 14.05 -1.94
C MET A 1 25.00 14.36 -0.52
N THR A 2 25.97 14.38 0.33
CA THR A 2 25.93 14.28 1.76
C THR A 2 25.43 15.55 2.45
N MET A 3 24.81 15.39 3.60
CA MET A 3 24.28 16.42 4.52
C MET A 3 25.28 17.50 4.99
N HIS A 4 26.43 17.66 4.36
CA HIS A 4 27.49 18.61 4.77
C HIS A 4 27.35 20.04 4.24
N GLY A 5 26.40 20.32 3.35
CA GLY A 5 26.28 21.64 2.71
C GLY A 5 25.32 22.64 3.37
N ARG A 6 24.65 22.29 4.47
CA ARG A 6 23.67 23.19 5.13
C ARG A 6 24.03 23.66 6.53
N LEU A 7 25.22 23.36 7.02
CA LEU A 7 25.65 23.72 8.37
C LEU A 7 26.38 25.07 8.48
N GLU A 8 26.75 25.69 7.35
CA GLU A 8 27.58 26.92 7.38
C GLU A 8 26.78 28.24 7.51
N MET A 9 25.44 28.21 7.56
CA MET A 9 24.62 29.43 7.68
C MET A 9 23.84 29.57 8.98
N TRP A 10 24.20 28.82 10.00
CA TRP A 10 23.59 28.95 11.32
C TRP A 10 24.40 29.93 12.16
N SER A 11 23.91 31.17 12.29
CA SER A 11 24.43 32.10 13.30
C SER A 11 24.23 31.53 14.70
N LEU A 12 25.03 31.98 15.68
CA LEU A 12 24.91 31.59 17.10
C LEU A 12 23.45 31.65 17.63
N LYS A 13 22.61 32.50 17.05
CA LYS A 13 21.17 32.66 17.39
C LYS A 13 20.33 31.42 17.08
N THR A 14 20.64 30.74 15.99
CA THR A 14 19.94 29.48 15.62
C THR A 14 20.39 28.29 16.46
N LEU A 15 21.61 28.28 16.93
CA LEU A 15 22.10 27.26 17.88
C LEU A 15 21.38 27.36 19.25
N PHE A 16 21.10 28.58 19.73
CA PHE A 16 20.34 28.78 20.96
C PHE A 16 18.89 28.36 20.83
N ALA A 17 18.24 28.61 19.68
CA ALA A 17 16.88 28.18 19.40
C ALA A 17 16.77 26.64 19.30
N ALA A 18 17.76 26.02 18.67
CA ALA A 18 17.83 24.55 18.59
C ALA A 18 18.08 23.91 19.97
N SER A 19 18.88 24.57 20.83
CA SER A 19 19.13 24.11 22.20
C SER A 19 17.92 24.30 23.10
N ALA A 20 17.18 25.40 22.96
CA ALA A 20 15.94 25.63 23.69
C ALA A 20 14.82 24.66 23.27
N LEU A 21 14.70 24.36 21.97
CA LEU A 21 13.79 23.33 21.47
C LEU A 21 14.19 21.91 21.92
N ALA A 22 15.49 21.62 22.03
CA ALA A 22 15.97 20.35 22.55
C ALA A 22 15.71 20.20 24.06
N LEU A 23 15.78 21.30 24.83
CA LEU A 23 15.48 21.32 26.26
C LEU A 23 13.97 21.25 26.53
N LEU A 24 13.14 21.89 25.69
CA LEU A 24 11.68 21.80 25.78
C LEU A 24 11.19 20.42 25.26
N GLY A 25 11.87 19.81 24.29
CA GLY A 25 11.60 18.46 23.84
C GLY A 25 11.96 17.37 24.85
N ALA A 26 12.92 17.63 25.75
CA ALA A 26 13.31 16.68 26.81
C ALA A 26 12.32 16.67 28.00
N GLY A 27 11.52 17.72 28.18
CA GLY A 27 10.48 17.80 29.20
C GLY A 27 9.14 17.18 28.81
N CYS A 28 8.86 17.00 27.52
CA CYS A 28 7.61 16.45 26.99
C CYS A 28 7.73 15.08 26.32
N ALA A 29 8.93 14.51 26.23
CA ALA A 29 9.11 13.25 25.57
C ALA A 29 9.64 12.20 26.55
N SER A 30 8.78 11.36 26.98
CA SER A 30 9.19 9.99 27.07
C SER A 30 9.52 9.57 25.63
N SER A 31 10.81 9.57 25.30
CA SER A 31 11.37 9.37 23.95
C SER A 31 11.07 8.00 23.31
N LYS A 32 10.24 7.19 23.93
CA LYS A 32 9.72 5.91 23.40
C LYS A 32 8.48 6.06 22.53
N SER A 33 7.89 7.25 22.41
CA SER A 33 6.69 7.45 21.60
C SER A 33 6.96 8.09 20.23
N ALA A 34 8.13 8.67 20.00
CA ALA A 34 8.45 9.33 18.72
C ALA A 34 8.78 8.34 17.59
N GLU A 35 9.40 7.21 17.89
CA GLU A 35 9.60 6.15 16.88
C GLU A 35 8.34 5.31 16.60
N LYS A 36 7.38 5.28 17.56
CA LYS A 36 6.08 4.64 17.33
C LYS A 36 5.05 5.53 16.66
N LYS A 37 5.30 6.83 16.52
CA LYS A 37 4.33 7.79 15.98
C LYS A 37 4.43 8.07 14.49
N ALA A 38 5.40 7.50 13.80
CA ALA A 38 5.30 7.34 12.35
C ALA A 38 4.46 6.11 11.97
N SER A 39 3.63 5.59 12.89
CA SER A 39 2.56 4.68 12.51
C SER A 39 1.63 5.46 11.59
N LEU A 40 1.42 4.91 10.41
CA LEU A 40 0.23 5.18 9.60
C LEU A 40 -0.93 5.39 10.58
N PRO A 41 -1.82 6.37 10.34
CA PRO A 41 -3.03 6.50 11.15
C PRO A 41 -3.63 5.12 11.30
N ASP A 42 -4.06 4.83 12.51
CA ASP A 42 -4.58 3.53 12.90
C ASP A 42 -5.41 2.97 11.75
N GLU A 43 -5.05 1.79 11.34
CA GLU A 43 -5.23 1.10 10.09
C GLU A 43 -6.61 1.12 9.45
N ASP A 44 -7.59 1.80 10.05
CA ASP A 44 -8.98 1.62 9.71
C ASP A 44 -9.61 2.73 8.85
N GLU A 45 -9.02 3.93 8.70
CA GLU A 45 -9.72 4.99 7.97
C GLU A 45 -8.89 5.94 7.11
N ALA A 46 -7.61 6.13 7.34
CA ALA A 46 -6.82 7.04 6.49
C ALA A 46 -6.44 6.40 5.15
N TRP A 47 -6.31 5.13 5.15
CA TRP A 47 -6.39 4.16 4.09
C TRP A 47 -6.69 2.80 4.73
N SER A 48 -7.90 2.57 5.09
CA SER A 48 -8.43 1.22 4.95
C SER A 48 -8.44 1.01 3.43
N PRO A 49 -7.91 -0.11 2.93
CA PRO A 49 -8.45 -0.70 1.74
C PRO A 49 -9.89 -0.86 2.11
N GLY A 50 -10.69 0.15 1.74
CA GLY A 50 -12.07 0.20 2.11
C GLY A 50 -12.54 -1.19 2.00
N GLU A 51 -12.78 -1.83 3.13
CA GLU A 51 -12.96 -3.26 3.12
C GLU A 51 -13.13 -3.62 1.69
N ALA A 52 -12.11 -4.21 1.01
CA ALA A 52 -12.28 -4.49 -0.39
C ALA A 52 -13.56 -5.27 -0.34
N LYS A 53 -14.63 -4.42 -0.36
CA LYS A 53 -15.97 -4.89 -0.02
C LYS A 53 -16.09 -5.98 -0.98
N PRO A 54 -16.09 -7.26 -0.56
CA PRO A 54 -16.06 -8.36 -1.46
C PRO A 54 -16.90 -7.87 -2.58
N GLY A 55 -16.32 -7.39 -3.69
CA GLY A 55 -17.08 -7.08 -4.73
C GLY A 55 -17.02 -5.90 -5.62
N SER A 56 -16.10 -5.07 -5.55
CA SER A 56 -15.89 -4.19 -6.68
C SER A 56 -15.26 -4.99 -7.82
N ALA A 57 -16.06 -5.34 -8.79
CA ALA A 57 -15.70 -5.55 -10.19
C ALA A 57 -14.63 -6.58 -10.61
N ALA A 58 -14.23 -7.54 -9.78
CA ALA A 58 -13.34 -8.64 -10.23
C ALA A 58 -13.91 -9.45 -11.41
N ALA A 59 -15.15 -9.23 -11.73
CA ALA A 59 -15.82 -9.98 -12.77
C ALA A 59 -16.20 -9.14 -14.00
N ALA A 60 -15.85 -7.85 -14.02
CA ALA A 60 -16.21 -6.97 -15.13
C ALA A 60 -15.13 -6.86 -16.21
N ASN A 61 -14.04 -7.60 -16.11
CA ASN A 61 -12.90 -7.50 -17.02
C ASN A 61 -12.76 -8.62 -18.03
N SER A 62 -13.78 -9.44 -18.22
CA SER A 62 -13.83 -10.22 -19.44
C SER A 62 -14.26 -9.28 -20.58
N GLY A 63 -13.28 -8.72 -21.28
CA GLY A 63 -13.53 -7.95 -22.50
C GLY A 63 -14.19 -8.79 -23.58
N PRO A 64 -14.58 -8.17 -24.72
CA PRO A 64 -15.18 -8.89 -25.85
C PRO A 64 -14.38 -10.13 -26.31
N ALA A 65 -13.08 -10.14 -26.04
CA ALA A 65 -12.18 -11.26 -26.28
C ALA A 65 -12.53 -12.55 -25.53
N ASP A 66 -13.38 -12.47 -24.52
CA ASP A 66 -13.75 -13.60 -23.66
C ASP A 66 -15.04 -14.31 -24.11
N ILE A 67 -15.66 -13.86 -25.21
CA ILE A 67 -16.75 -14.62 -25.85
C ILE A 67 -16.11 -15.87 -26.50
N PRO A 68 -16.37 -17.09 -25.98
CA PRO A 68 -15.75 -18.29 -26.50
C PRO A 68 -16.27 -18.59 -27.89
N LEU A 69 -15.39 -19.05 -28.79
CA LEU A 69 -15.87 -19.73 -30.00
C LEU A 69 -16.75 -20.90 -29.60
N ALA A 70 -17.87 -21.07 -30.26
CA ALA A 70 -18.76 -22.21 -30.07
C ALA A 70 -17.96 -23.50 -30.25
N LYS A 71 -17.85 -24.28 -29.18
CA LYS A 71 -17.27 -25.63 -29.27
C LYS A 71 -18.21 -26.54 -30.04
N LYS A 72 -17.65 -27.41 -30.84
CA LYS A 72 -18.32 -28.34 -31.72
C LYS A 72 -19.30 -29.25 -31.00
N LYS A 73 -20.57 -29.20 -31.38
CA LYS A 73 -21.55 -30.25 -31.17
C LYS A 73 -21.94 -30.79 -32.55
N LEU A 74 -21.04 -31.52 -33.18
CA LEU A 74 -21.30 -32.08 -34.51
C LEU A 74 -22.00 -33.45 -34.46
N SER A 75 -22.20 -34.02 -33.28
CA SER A 75 -22.89 -35.29 -33.11
C SER A 75 -24.38 -35.12 -33.38
N GLY A 76 -24.91 -35.85 -34.40
CA GLY A 76 -26.32 -35.88 -34.75
C GLY A 76 -26.76 -34.93 -35.87
N ARG A 77 -25.85 -34.14 -36.45
CA ARG A 77 -26.14 -33.31 -37.62
C ARG A 77 -25.59 -33.96 -38.89
N GLN A 78 -26.28 -33.78 -40.05
CA GLN A 78 -25.78 -34.18 -41.35
C GLN A 78 -24.63 -33.23 -41.81
N VAL A 79 -23.44 -33.39 -41.23
CA VAL A 79 -22.24 -32.65 -41.57
C VAL A 79 -21.23 -33.65 -42.09
N THR A 80 -20.67 -33.42 -43.27
CA THR A 80 -19.66 -34.30 -43.88
C THR A 80 -18.32 -34.13 -43.14
N GLU A 81 -17.42 -35.12 -43.22
CA GLU A 81 -16.09 -35.03 -42.62
C GLU A 81 -15.28 -33.84 -43.18
N ASP A 82 -15.43 -33.51 -44.45
CA ASP A 82 -14.77 -32.33 -45.05
C ASP A 82 -15.26 -31.02 -44.45
N GLN A 83 -16.57 -30.87 -44.23
CA GLN A 83 -17.16 -29.68 -43.59
C GLN A 83 -16.72 -29.56 -42.14
N LYS A 84 -16.54 -30.67 -41.46
CA LYS A 84 -15.99 -30.74 -40.13
C LYS A 84 -14.52 -30.33 -40.12
N ALA A 85 -13.73 -30.83 -41.07
CA ALA A 85 -12.33 -30.46 -41.24
C ALA A 85 -12.16 -28.97 -41.56
N ASP A 86 -13.00 -28.39 -42.44
CA ASP A 86 -13.02 -26.95 -42.72
C ASP A 86 -13.28 -26.13 -41.46
N PHE A 87 -14.23 -26.53 -40.61
CA PHE A 87 -14.55 -25.85 -39.37
C PHE A 87 -13.40 -25.96 -38.34
N GLU A 88 -12.82 -27.13 -38.15
CA GLU A 88 -11.70 -27.35 -37.25
C GLU A 88 -10.46 -26.57 -37.68
N LYS A 89 -10.19 -26.50 -38.98
CA LYS A 89 -9.12 -25.67 -39.56
C LYS A 89 -9.34 -24.19 -39.26
N ALA A 90 -10.53 -23.65 -39.52
CA ALA A 90 -10.83 -22.25 -39.24
C ALA A 90 -10.71 -21.93 -37.75
N ALA A 91 -11.11 -22.85 -36.85
CA ALA A 91 -10.95 -22.71 -35.41
C ALA A 91 -9.48 -22.75 -34.99
N ALA A 92 -8.67 -23.64 -35.60
CA ALA A 92 -7.22 -23.71 -35.33
C ALA A 92 -6.49 -22.46 -35.83
N ASP A 93 -6.84 -21.95 -37.01
CA ASP A 93 -6.27 -20.69 -37.56
C ASP A 93 -6.60 -19.49 -36.65
N TYR A 94 -7.82 -19.42 -36.12
CA TYR A 94 -8.18 -18.42 -35.12
C TYR A 94 -7.33 -18.53 -33.84
N GLN A 95 -7.17 -19.73 -33.28
CA GLN A 95 -6.35 -19.94 -32.10
C GLN A 95 -4.89 -19.55 -32.34
N LYS A 96 -4.37 -19.82 -33.51
CA LYS A 96 -3.02 -19.44 -33.94
C LYS A 96 -2.86 -17.91 -34.01
N ALA A 97 -3.80 -17.23 -34.65
CA ALA A 97 -3.79 -15.76 -34.75
C ALA A 97 -3.91 -15.11 -33.39
N LYS A 98 -4.75 -15.67 -32.51
CA LYS A 98 -4.99 -15.17 -31.13
C LYS A 98 -3.76 -15.29 -30.21
N LYS A 99 -2.89 -16.28 -30.41
CA LYS A 99 -1.64 -16.42 -29.65
C LYS A 99 -0.73 -15.20 -29.77
N ASN A 100 -0.83 -14.46 -30.86
CA ASN A 100 -0.04 -13.25 -31.13
C ASN A 100 -0.68 -11.97 -30.55
N GLY A 101 -1.78 -12.07 -29.81
CA GLY A 101 -2.50 -10.96 -29.18
C GLY A 101 -3.79 -10.58 -29.93
N THR A 102 -3.93 -9.31 -30.31
CA THR A 102 -5.09 -8.83 -31.08
C THR A 102 -5.00 -9.29 -32.56
N LEU A 103 -6.16 -9.64 -33.14
CA LEU A 103 -6.24 -10.01 -34.53
C LEU A 103 -5.82 -8.83 -35.43
N SER A 104 -4.98 -9.12 -36.44
CA SER A 104 -4.67 -8.13 -37.48
C SER A 104 -5.88 -7.90 -38.41
N PRO A 105 -5.96 -6.78 -39.15
CA PRO A 105 -7.03 -6.57 -40.11
C PRO A 105 -7.11 -7.68 -41.20
N GLY A 106 -5.97 -8.27 -41.54
CA GLY A 106 -5.89 -9.41 -42.45
C GLY A 106 -6.48 -10.68 -41.86
N ASP A 107 -6.12 -10.98 -40.58
CA ASP A 107 -6.69 -12.12 -39.87
C ASP A 107 -8.21 -11.96 -39.71
N CYS A 108 -8.67 -10.74 -39.40
CA CYS A 108 -10.08 -10.43 -39.28
C CYS A 108 -10.87 -10.79 -40.54
N SER A 109 -10.37 -10.36 -41.71
CA SER A 109 -11.05 -10.61 -42.98
C SER A 109 -11.01 -12.08 -43.37
N SER A 110 -9.86 -12.73 -43.20
CA SER A 110 -9.68 -14.14 -43.59
C SER A 110 -10.49 -15.09 -42.71
N LEU A 111 -10.45 -14.91 -41.40
CA LEU A 111 -11.15 -15.76 -40.42
C LEU A 111 -12.67 -15.59 -40.52
N ALA A 112 -13.17 -14.34 -40.58
CA ALA A 112 -14.60 -14.09 -40.74
C ALA A 112 -15.12 -14.70 -42.06
N SER A 113 -14.37 -14.53 -43.15
CA SER A 113 -14.72 -15.13 -44.44
C SER A 113 -14.71 -16.66 -44.43
N ALA A 114 -13.76 -17.28 -43.70
CA ALA A 114 -13.69 -18.72 -43.55
C ALA A 114 -14.95 -19.27 -42.84
N PHE A 115 -15.31 -18.71 -41.69
CA PHE A 115 -16.50 -19.12 -40.95
C PHE A 115 -17.79 -18.81 -41.72
N LYS A 116 -17.86 -17.66 -42.43
CA LYS A 116 -18.98 -17.32 -43.30
C LYS A 116 -19.19 -18.36 -44.40
N LYS A 117 -18.13 -18.75 -45.11
CA LYS A 117 -18.22 -19.76 -46.16
C LYS A 117 -18.73 -21.10 -45.63
N ILE A 118 -18.31 -21.49 -44.43
CA ILE A 118 -18.78 -22.71 -43.77
C ILE A 118 -20.28 -22.57 -43.41
N ALA A 119 -20.67 -21.44 -42.83
CA ALA A 119 -22.07 -21.17 -42.43
C ALA A 119 -23.00 -21.12 -43.67
N ASP A 120 -22.55 -20.55 -44.77
CA ASP A 120 -23.31 -20.46 -46.02
C ASP A 120 -23.46 -21.87 -46.70
N LYS A 121 -22.42 -22.71 -46.64
CA LYS A 121 -22.48 -24.10 -47.11
C LYS A 121 -23.34 -25.03 -46.23
N VAL A 122 -23.33 -24.78 -44.93
CA VAL A 122 -24.01 -25.62 -43.94
C VAL A 122 -24.82 -24.73 -42.95
N PRO A 123 -25.99 -24.22 -43.40
CA PRO A 123 -26.80 -23.31 -42.56
C PRO A 123 -27.22 -23.91 -41.19
N ALA A 124 -27.27 -25.24 -41.09
CA ALA A 124 -27.56 -25.96 -39.88
C ALA A 124 -26.41 -25.91 -38.85
N LEU A 125 -25.17 -25.55 -39.26
CA LEU A 125 -24.01 -25.40 -38.40
C LEU A 125 -23.96 -23.98 -37.81
N LEU A 126 -24.86 -23.71 -36.89
CA LEU A 126 -25.00 -22.40 -36.25
C LEU A 126 -23.72 -21.92 -35.55
N GLU A 127 -22.87 -22.84 -35.13
CA GLU A 127 -21.56 -22.56 -34.55
C GLU A 127 -20.66 -21.74 -35.50
N ALA A 128 -20.69 -22.05 -36.81
CA ALA A 128 -19.91 -21.30 -37.80
C ALA A 128 -20.39 -19.84 -37.92
N ARG A 129 -21.71 -19.66 -37.98
CA ARG A 129 -22.31 -18.31 -38.02
C ARG A 129 -22.04 -17.51 -36.73
N ASN A 130 -22.10 -18.18 -35.57
CA ASN A 130 -21.76 -17.56 -34.30
C ASN A 130 -20.28 -17.15 -34.23
N ASN A 131 -19.39 -18.00 -34.74
CA ASN A 131 -17.95 -17.72 -34.75
C ASN A 131 -17.60 -16.57 -35.70
N GLU A 132 -18.26 -16.48 -36.87
CA GLU A 132 -18.18 -15.31 -37.77
C GLU A 132 -18.50 -14.02 -37.02
N ALA A 133 -19.62 -13.98 -36.27
CA ALA A 133 -20.01 -12.83 -35.50
C ALA A 133 -19.01 -12.50 -34.35
N THR A 134 -18.49 -13.54 -33.71
CA THR A 134 -17.47 -13.36 -32.65
C THR A 134 -16.21 -12.69 -33.23
N ILE A 135 -15.75 -13.11 -34.40
CA ILE A 135 -14.59 -12.49 -35.06
C ILE A 135 -14.88 -11.05 -35.46
N TYR A 136 -16.07 -10.73 -35.98
CA TYR A 136 -16.44 -9.34 -36.24
C TYR A 136 -16.38 -8.47 -34.99
N LEU A 137 -16.87 -8.98 -33.87
CA LEU A 137 -16.79 -8.24 -32.62
C LEU A 137 -15.33 -7.98 -32.17
N GLU A 138 -14.47 -8.99 -32.21
CA GLU A 138 -13.05 -8.86 -31.86
C GLU A 138 -12.30 -7.89 -32.77
N CYS A 139 -12.76 -7.76 -34.00
CA CYS A 139 -12.24 -6.84 -35.01
C CYS A 139 -12.87 -5.42 -34.93
N GLY A 140 -13.63 -5.12 -33.90
CA GLY A 140 -14.29 -3.82 -33.70
C GLY A 140 -15.55 -3.61 -34.55
N ARG A 141 -15.97 -4.61 -35.31
CA ARG A 141 -17.15 -4.57 -36.19
C ARG A 141 -18.40 -5.04 -35.43
N LYS A 142 -18.74 -4.26 -34.37
CA LYS A 142 -19.77 -4.61 -33.40
C LYS A 142 -21.16 -4.74 -34.05
N ASP A 143 -21.50 -3.85 -34.97
CA ASP A 143 -22.85 -3.81 -35.56
C ASP A 143 -23.13 -5.04 -36.41
N GLU A 144 -22.14 -5.52 -37.15
CA GLU A 144 -22.26 -6.76 -37.91
C GLU A 144 -22.40 -7.99 -37.02
N ALA A 145 -21.62 -8.04 -35.95
CA ALA A 145 -21.74 -9.10 -34.94
C ALA A 145 -23.13 -9.13 -34.31
N VAL A 146 -23.64 -7.98 -33.89
CA VAL A 146 -24.97 -7.82 -33.29
C VAL A 146 -26.08 -8.19 -34.28
N SER A 147 -25.95 -7.80 -35.58
CA SER A 147 -26.91 -8.16 -36.62
C SER A 147 -27.01 -9.67 -36.80
N ILE A 148 -25.88 -10.35 -36.85
CA ILE A 148 -25.84 -11.82 -36.98
C ILE A 148 -26.46 -12.47 -35.74
N TRP A 149 -26.05 -12.09 -34.55
CA TRP A 149 -26.60 -12.68 -33.30
C TRP A 149 -28.08 -12.41 -33.14
N ASN A 150 -28.60 -11.21 -33.50
CA ASN A 150 -30.03 -10.94 -33.47
C ASN A 150 -30.80 -11.87 -34.42
N SER A 151 -30.29 -12.15 -35.63
CA SER A 151 -30.92 -13.11 -36.52
C SER A 151 -30.96 -14.52 -35.94
N MET A 152 -29.90 -14.93 -35.25
CA MET A 152 -29.79 -16.24 -34.58
C MET A 152 -30.62 -16.34 -33.28
N ALA A 153 -30.87 -15.21 -32.62
CA ALA A 153 -31.62 -15.10 -31.37
C ALA A 153 -33.13 -14.98 -31.62
N SER A 154 -33.54 -14.78 -32.87
CA SER A 154 -34.94 -14.65 -33.26
C SER A 154 -35.54 -15.99 -33.69
N GLY A 155 -36.90 -16.07 -33.77
CA GLY A 155 -37.60 -17.24 -34.23
C GLY A 155 -37.96 -18.25 -33.12
N ALA A 156 -38.57 -19.37 -33.54
CA ALA A 156 -39.11 -20.39 -32.64
C ALA A 156 -38.03 -21.24 -31.93
N LYS A 157 -36.83 -21.29 -32.46
CA LYS A 157 -35.68 -22.02 -31.88
C LYS A 157 -34.45 -21.11 -31.84
N PRO A 158 -34.41 -20.17 -30.90
CA PRO A 158 -33.30 -19.26 -30.76
C PRO A 158 -32.01 -20.02 -30.42
N TYR A 159 -30.89 -19.54 -30.97
CA TYR A 159 -29.58 -20.14 -30.68
C TYR A 159 -29.02 -19.57 -29.35
N ALA A 160 -28.88 -20.44 -28.36
CA ALA A 160 -28.54 -20.07 -26.99
C ALA A 160 -27.21 -19.27 -26.87
N PRO A 161 -26.10 -19.65 -27.56
CA PRO A 161 -24.88 -18.86 -27.50
C PRO A 161 -25.04 -17.43 -28.05
N ALA A 162 -25.85 -17.22 -29.10
CA ALA A 162 -26.09 -15.88 -29.64
C ALA A 162 -26.84 -14.99 -28.64
N LEU A 163 -27.83 -15.55 -27.94
CA LEU A 163 -28.51 -14.86 -26.82
C LEU A 163 -27.54 -14.49 -25.70
N ALA A 164 -26.65 -15.41 -25.34
CA ALA A 164 -25.64 -15.17 -24.32
C ALA A 164 -24.66 -14.05 -24.72
N ASN A 165 -24.23 -14.03 -25.99
CA ASN A 165 -23.34 -12.99 -26.53
C ASN A 165 -24.01 -11.61 -26.55
N LEU A 166 -25.28 -11.53 -26.94
CA LEU A 166 -26.08 -10.30 -26.87
C LEU A 166 -26.26 -9.83 -25.42
N GLY A 167 -26.52 -10.76 -24.49
CA GLY A 167 -26.58 -10.48 -23.06
C GLY A 167 -25.27 -9.89 -22.53
N TYR A 168 -24.17 -10.43 -22.94
CA TYR A 168 -22.84 -9.94 -22.57
C TYR A 168 -22.59 -8.50 -23.07
N LEU A 169 -22.95 -8.22 -24.32
CA LEU A 169 -22.85 -6.86 -24.87
C LEU A 169 -23.76 -5.87 -24.17
N ALA A 170 -24.97 -6.29 -23.79
CA ALA A 170 -25.89 -5.48 -23.01
C ALA A 170 -25.29 -5.12 -21.64
N TRP A 171 -24.63 -6.10 -21.00
CA TRP A 171 -23.95 -5.89 -19.73
C TRP A 171 -22.80 -4.91 -19.84
N GLN A 172 -21.93 -5.09 -20.83
CA GLN A 172 -20.84 -4.14 -21.10
C GLN A 172 -21.34 -2.72 -21.37
N GLY A 173 -22.49 -2.59 -22.02
CA GLY A 173 -23.17 -1.32 -22.24
C GLY A 173 -23.90 -0.75 -21.02
N GLY A 174 -23.77 -1.39 -19.83
CA GLY A 174 -24.41 -0.96 -18.59
C GLY A 174 -25.88 -1.35 -18.43
N ASN A 175 -26.49 -2.00 -19.44
CA ASN A 175 -27.89 -2.44 -19.38
C ASN A 175 -28.02 -3.81 -18.73
N LYS A 176 -27.88 -3.86 -17.40
CA LYS A 176 -27.90 -5.12 -16.62
C LYS A 176 -29.21 -5.87 -16.71
N ALA A 177 -30.35 -5.17 -16.76
CA ALA A 177 -31.67 -5.81 -16.86
C ALA A 177 -31.84 -6.55 -18.19
N ASN A 178 -31.42 -5.94 -19.31
CA ASN A 178 -31.44 -6.60 -20.60
C ASN A 178 -30.45 -7.77 -20.65
N ALA A 179 -29.25 -7.61 -20.08
CA ALA A 179 -28.27 -8.68 -19.99
C ALA A 179 -28.85 -9.91 -19.28
N GLU A 180 -29.45 -9.73 -18.11
CA GLU A 180 -30.07 -10.79 -17.33
C GLU A 180 -31.22 -11.48 -18.11
N SER A 181 -32.07 -10.71 -18.78
CA SER A 181 -33.12 -11.24 -19.65
C SER A 181 -32.55 -12.12 -20.76
N MET A 182 -31.52 -11.64 -21.46
CA MET A 182 -30.89 -12.40 -22.55
C MET A 182 -30.22 -13.67 -22.07
N PHE A 183 -29.52 -13.65 -20.93
CA PHE A 183 -28.92 -14.84 -20.35
C PHE A 183 -29.98 -15.85 -19.89
N ASN A 184 -31.08 -15.42 -19.29
CA ASN A 184 -32.18 -16.31 -18.93
C ASN A 184 -32.82 -16.95 -20.17
N ARG A 185 -33.04 -16.20 -21.24
CA ARG A 185 -33.50 -16.73 -22.53
C ARG A 185 -32.49 -17.74 -23.12
N SER A 186 -31.20 -17.49 -22.98
CA SER A 186 -30.16 -18.44 -23.41
C SER A 186 -30.27 -19.77 -22.66
N VAL A 187 -30.46 -19.72 -21.33
CA VAL A 187 -30.64 -20.92 -20.50
C VAL A 187 -31.93 -21.67 -20.86
N GLN A 188 -32.99 -20.97 -21.22
CA GLN A 188 -34.24 -21.58 -21.67
C GLN A 188 -34.12 -22.21 -23.07
N ALA A 189 -33.38 -21.58 -23.97
CA ALA A 189 -33.20 -22.07 -25.34
C ALA A 189 -32.31 -23.35 -25.41
N ASP A 190 -31.30 -23.45 -24.59
CA ASP A 190 -30.49 -24.66 -24.39
C ASP A 190 -30.05 -24.77 -22.92
N PRO A 191 -30.76 -25.58 -22.08
CA PRO A 191 -30.39 -25.76 -20.68
C PRO A 191 -29.08 -26.52 -20.46
N LEU A 192 -28.50 -27.05 -21.53
CA LEU A 192 -27.25 -27.84 -21.51
C LEU A 192 -26.02 -26.98 -21.88
N ILE A 193 -25.15 -27.50 -22.72
CA ILE A 193 -23.84 -26.93 -23.04
C ILE A 193 -23.93 -25.53 -23.63
N GLY A 194 -24.95 -25.24 -24.47
CA GLY A 194 -25.14 -23.94 -25.08
C GLY A 194 -25.37 -22.80 -24.10
N SER A 195 -25.76 -23.09 -22.86
CA SER A 195 -26.01 -22.10 -21.83
C SER A 195 -24.89 -21.91 -20.79
N ILE A 196 -23.77 -22.61 -20.90
CA ILE A 196 -22.67 -22.52 -19.93
C ILE A 196 -22.23 -21.08 -19.72
N PHE A 197 -21.95 -20.35 -20.80
CA PHE A 197 -21.54 -18.95 -20.73
C PHE A 197 -22.59 -18.04 -20.09
N ALA A 198 -23.88 -18.25 -20.43
CA ALA A 198 -24.99 -17.50 -19.84
C ALA A 198 -25.11 -17.77 -18.33
N ARG A 199 -24.96 -19.03 -17.90
CA ARG A 199 -25.03 -19.41 -16.47
C ARG A 199 -23.93 -18.81 -15.63
N ILE A 200 -22.71 -18.74 -16.16
CA ILE A 200 -21.56 -18.10 -15.49
C ILE A 200 -21.87 -16.61 -15.29
N ASN A 201 -22.34 -15.93 -16.34
CA ASN A 201 -22.65 -14.50 -16.27
C ASN A 201 -23.88 -14.20 -15.39
N LEU A 202 -24.92 -15.05 -15.42
CA LEU A 202 -26.06 -14.93 -14.48
C LEU A 202 -25.61 -15.03 -13.02
N ALA A 203 -24.76 -16.00 -12.72
CA ALA A 203 -24.23 -16.15 -11.36
C ALA A 203 -23.46 -14.90 -10.91
N GLN A 204 -22.76 -14.26 -11.81
CA GLN A 204 -22.06 -13.01 -11.52
C GLN A 204 -23.02 -11.84 -11.30
N ILE A 205 -24.04 -11.66 -12.15
CA ILE A 205 -25.07 -10.63 -11.98
C ILE A 205 -25.78 -10.82 -10.64
N MET A 206 -26.19 -12.04 -10.31
CA MET A 206 -26.87 -12.37 -9.04
C MET A 206 -25.99 -12.05 -7.84
N ARG A 207 -24.70 -12.33 -7.93
CA ARG A 207 -23.74 -11.98 -6.88
C ARG A 207 -23.61 -10.46 -6.70
N GLU A 208 -23.55 -9.70 -7.79
CA GLU A 208 -23.53 -8.23 -7.72
C GLU A 208 -24.82 -7.68 -7.11
N GLN A 209 -25.97 -8.21 -7.49
CA GLN A 209 -27.26 -7.83 -6.91
C GLN A 209 -27.35 -8.17 -5.42
N ALA A 210 -26.80 -9.32 -5.02
CA ALA A 210 -26.81 -9.78 -3.63
C ALA A 210 -26.07 -8.83 -2.67
N ARG A 211 -25.11 -8.04 -3.16
CA ARG A 211 -24.35 -7.08 -2.33
C ARG A 211 -25.15 -5.88 -1.88
N THR A 212 -26.11 -5.46 -2.68
CA THR A 212 -26.97 -4.30 -2.39
C THR A 212 -28.35 -4.70 -1.89
N ALA A 213 -28.64 -6.00 -1.88
CA ALA A 213 -29.92 -6.56 -1.48
C ALA A 213 -30.04 -6.74 0.04
N GLY A 214 -31.27 -6.69 0.57
CA GLY A 214 -31.55 -7.07 1.96
C GLY A 214 -31.27 -8.57 2.21
N GLU A 215 -31.03 -8.95 3.47
CA GLU A 215 -30.50 -10.28 3.86
C GLU A 215 -31.28 -11.47 3.26
N GLY A 216 -32.61 -11.43 3.23
CA GLY A 216 -33.43 -12.52 2.64
C GLY A 216 -33.22 -12.67 1.13
N GLN A 217 -33.18 -11.56 0.41
CA GLN A 217 -32.94 -11.53 -1.03
C GLN A 217 -31.49 -11.88 -1.36
N LYS A 218 -30.55 -11.41 -0.57
CA LYS A 218 -29.12 -11.72 -0.67
C LYS A 218 -28.86 -13.23 -0.64
N LYS A 219 -29.47 -13.93 0.32
CA LYS A 219 -29.38 -15.39 0.41
C LYS A 219 -29.94 -16.06 -0.85
N SER A 220 -31.15 -15.68 -1.26
CA SER A 220 -31.79 -16.24 -2.44
C SER A 220 -30.95 -16.05 -3.73
N LEU A 221 -30.41 -14.86 -3.93
CA LEU A 221 -29.55 -14.56 -5.09
C LEU A 221 -28.27 -15.40 -5.10
N ASN A 222 -27.59 -15.50 -3.95
CA ASN A 222 -26.40 -16.33 -3.83
C ASN A 222 -26.70 -17.81 -4.04
N ASP A 223 -27.82 -18.34 -3.52
CA ASP A 223 -28.23 -19.71 -3.74
C ASP A 223 -28.55 -19.98 -5.22
N GLN A 224 -29.12 -19.02 -5.93
CA GLN A 224 -29.36 -19.12 -7.38
C GLN A 224 -28.02 -19.11 -8.14
N ALA A 225 -27.11 -18.21 -7.79
CA ALA A 225 -25.78 -18.17 -8.40
C ALA A 225 -25.02 -19.48 -8.21
N VAL A 226 -25.05 -20.05 -7.00
CA VAL A 226 -24.45 -21.37 -6.70
C VAL A 226 -25.09 -22.46 -7.57
N ARG A 227 -26.42 -22.47 -7.73
CA ARG A 227 -27.09 -23.47 -8.59
C ARG A 227 -26.61 -23.35 -10.05
N HIS A 228 -26.53 -22.14 -10.60
CA HIS A 228 -26.04 -21.95 -11.97
C HIS A 228 -24.62 -22.49 -12.14
N LEU A 229 -23.69 -22.15 -11.22
CA LEU A 229 -22.29 -22.58 -11.34
C LEU A 229 -22.11 -24.09 -11.10
N ARG A 230 -22.89 -24.70 -10.18
CA ARG A 230 -22.89 -26.16 -10.02
C ARG A 230 -23.41 -26.87 -11.26
N THR A 231 -24.44 -26.30 -11.91
CA THR A 231 -24.92 -26.84 -13.20
C THR A 231 -23.81 -26.74 -14.28
N VAL A 232 -23.07 -25.64 -14.30
CA VAL A 232 -21.93 -25.52 -15.22
C VAL A 232 -20.91 -26.64 -14.95
N LEU A 233 -20.53 -26.89 -13.70
CA LEU A 233 -19.57 -27.96 -13.36
C LEU A 233 -20.11 -29.36 -13.67
N ALA A 234 -21.42 -29.59 -13.57
CA ALA A 234 -22.03 -30.85 -13.98
C ALA A 234 -21.98 -31.05 -15.51
N LEU A 235 -22.01 -29.96 -16.30
CA LEU A 235 -21.94 -29.99 -17.76
C LEU A 235 -20.50 -29.96 -18.29
N ASP A 236 -19.62 -29.25 -17.61
CA ASP A 236 -18.19 -29.10 -17.91
C ASP A 236 -17.38 -29.05 -16.58
N GLY A 237 -16.96 -30.22 -16.13
CA GLY A 237 -16.17 -30.37 -14.90
C GLY A 237 -14.81 -29.66 -14.95
N ASN A 238 -14.41 -29.13 -16.11
CA ASN A 238 -13.16 -28.39 -16.31
C ASN A 238 -13.36 -26.86 -16.33
N SER A 239 -14.59 -26.38 -16.08
CA SER A 239 -14.87 -24.95 -16.09
C SER A 239 -14.22 -24.21 -14.91
N LEU A 240 -13.02 -23.68 -15.12
CA LEU A 240 -12.28 -22.93 -14.09
C LEU A 240 -13.02 -21.64 -13.68
N GLN A 241 -13.78 -21.02 -14.58
CA GLN A 241 -14.61 -19.87 -14.28
C GLN A 241 -15.72 -20.21 -13.27
N ALA A 242 -16.31 -21.42 -13.40
CA ALA A 242 -17.32 -21.87 -12.46
C ALA A 242 -16.71 -22.17 -11.06
N TYR A 243 -15.55 -22.78 -11.01
CA TYR A 243 -14.81 -22.95 -9.75
C TYR A 243 -14.46 -21.61 -9.11
N ALA A 244 -13.93 -20.66 -9.90
CA ALA A 244 -13.58 -19.33 -9.40
C ALA A 244 -14.81 -18.59 -8.85
N GLY A 245 -15.93 -18.63 -9.58
CA GLY A 245 -17.20 -18.06 -9.15
C GLY A 245 -17.72 -18.67 -7.85
N LEU A 246 -17.69 -20.01 -7.71
CA LEU A 246 -18.10 -20.69 -6.47
C LEU A 246 -17.17 -20.37 -5.31
N THR A 247 -15.85 -20.33 -5.53
CA THR A 247 -14.89 -19.95 -4.50
C THR A 247 -15.24 -18.58 -3.92
N TYR A 248 -15.55 -17.64 -4.79
CA TYR A 248 -15.90 -16.29 -4.39
C TYR A 248 -17.26 -16.21 -3.67
N ILE A 249 -18.30 -16.87 -4.20
CA ILE A 249 -19.64 -16.84 -3.59
C ILE A 249 -19.62 -17.50 -2.22
N TYR A 250 -18.92 -18.60 -2.03
CA TYR A 250 -18.78 -19.20 -0.70
C TYR A 250 -18.06 -18.30 0.28
N PHE A 251 -17.08 -17.50 -0.17
CA PHE A 251 -16.50 -16.46 0.67
C PHE A 251 -17.51 -15.37 1.03
N ASP A 252 -18.28 -14.86 0.06
CA ASP A 252 -19.34 -13.86 0.30
C ASP A 252 -20.45 -14.37 1.24
N LEU A 253 -20.69 -15.69 1.25
CA LEU A 253 -21.64 -16.37 2.16
C LEU A 253 -21.04 -16.62 3.56
N GLY A 254 -19.81 -16.22 3.84
CA GLY A 254 -19.15 -16.50 5.10
C GLY A 254 -18.77 -17.96 5.31
N LEU A 255 -18.56 -18.71 4.23
CA LEU A 255 -18.18 -20.12 4.21
C LEU A 255 -16.71 -20.29 3.73
N PRO A 256 -15.71 -19.77 4.48
CA PRO A 256 -14.33 -19.73 4.01
C PRO A 256 -13.71 -21.11 3.79
N GLU A 257 -14.10 -22.14 4.54
CA GLU A 257 -13.57 -23.48 4.36
C GLU A 257 -14.08 -24.12 3.06
N ALA A 258 -15.37 -23.94 2.74
CA ALA A 258 -15.93 -24.37 1.46
C ALA A 258 -15.25 -23.60 0.28
N ALA A 259 -15.02 -22.31 0.45
CA ALA A 259 -14.31 -21.50 -0.53
C ALA A 259 -12.86 -22.01 -0.74
N LYS A 260 -12.12 -22.32 0.33
CA LYS A 260 -10.78 -22.90 0.25
C LYS A 260 -10.77 -24.24 -0.50
N LEU A 261 -11.70 -25.13 -0.16
CA LEU A 261 -11.78 -26.44 -0.80
C LEU A 261 -12.04 -26.33 -2.31
N VAL A 262 -13.01 -25.50 -2.70
CA VAL A 262 -13.34 -25.28 -4.12
C VAL A 262 -12.19 -24.56 -4.83
N GLY A 263 -11.53 -23.61 -4.18
CA GLY A 263 -10.35 -22.91 -4.72
C GLY A 263 -9.17 -23.85 -4.94
N ALA A 264 -8.88 -24.73 -3.99
CA ALA A 264 -7.84 -25.75 -4.14
C ALA A 264 -8.14 -26.70 -5.31
N GLN A 265 -9.41 -27.12 -5.46
CA GLN A 265 -9.84 -27.94 -6.59
C GLN A 265 -9.69 -27.19 -7.93
N ALA A 266 -9.97 -25.89 -7.96
CA ALA A 266 -9.77 -25.06 -9.15
C ALA A 266 -8.29 -25.03 -9.58
N ILE A 267 -7.39 -24.83 -8.63
CA ILE A 267 -5.93 -24.78 -8.87
C ILE A 267 -5.43 -26.14 -9.35
N LYS A 268 -5.84 -27.23 -8.69
CA LYS A 268 -5.52 -28.61 -9.09
C LYS A 268 -5.98 -28.86 -10.51
N ARG A 269 -7.25 -28.56 -10.84
CA ARG A 269 -7.82 -28.79 -12.17
C ARG A 269 -7.12 -27.94 -13.24
N ALA A 270 -6.75 -26.71 -12.92
CA ALA A 270 -5.98 -25.87 -13.85
C ALA A 270 -4.61 -26.48 -14.15
N LYS A 271 -3.92 -27.02 -13.15
CA LYS A 271 -2.64 -27.72 -13.32
C LYS A 271 -2.82 -28.98 -14.19
N GLU A 272 -3.80 -29.80 -13.91
CA GLU A 272 -4.13 -31.01 -14.68
C GLU A 272 -4.39 -30.70 -16.17
N ILE A 273 -5.18 -29.67 -16.45
CA ILE A 273 -5.47 -29.22 -17.82
C ILE A 273 -4.19 -28.71 -18.50
N ALA A 274 -3.37 -27.93 -17.79
CA ALA A 274 -2.16 -27.35 -18.35
C ALA A 274 -1.08 -28.38 -18.67
N THR A 275 -0.97 -29.43 -17.85
CA THR A 275 0.03 -30.49 -17.98
C THR A 275 -0.46 -31.69 -18.80
N GLY A 276 -1.78 -31.82 -18.98
CA GLY A 276 -2.40 -33.03 -19.57
C GLY A 276 -2.35 -34.26 -18.64
N VAL A 277 -1.89 -34.10 -17.40
CA VAL A 277 -1.78 -35.18 -16.42
C VAL A 277 -2.92 -35.08 -15.41
N PHE A 278 -3.84 -36.01 -15.45
CA PHE A 278 -4.98 -36.10 -14.54
C PHE A 278 -4.68 -37.12 -13.45
N GLU A 279 -4.71 -36.70 -12.20
CA GLU A 279 -4.59 -37.63 -11.05
C GLU A 279 -5.89 -38.40 -10.89
N ASP A 280 -5.76 -39.73 -10.82
CA ASP A 280 -6.90 -40.63 -10.67
C ASP A 280 -7.49 -40.49 -9.26
N GLU A 281 -8.73 -40.01 -9.13
CA GLU A 281 -9.40 -39.77 -7.84
C GLU A 281 -9.58 -41.06 -7.03
N SER A 282 -9.50 -42.23 -7.68
CA SER A 282 -9.58 -43.54 -7.01
C SER A 282 -8.39 -43.79 -6.08
N THR A 283 -7.19 -43.33 -6.43
CA THR A 283 -5.98 -43.49 -5.63
C THR A 283 -5.96 -42.59 -4.39
N ALA A 284 -6.47 -41.38 -4.50
CA ALA A 284 -6.58 -40.46 -3.38
C ALA A 284 -7.59 -40.95 -2.31
N ALA A 285 -8.74 -41.48 -2.74
CA ALA A 285 -9.73 -42.04 -1.84
C ALA A 285 -9.22 -43.31 -1.09
N GLU A 286 -8.45 -44.15 -1.78
CA GLU A 286 -7.80 -45.32 -1.16
C GLU A 286 -6.69 -44.92 -0.15
N GLU A 287 -5.90 -43.88 -0.42
CA GLU A 287 -4.91 -43.38 0.53
C GLU A 287 -5.54 -42.79 1.79
N VAL A 288 -6.65 -42.05 1.66
CA VAL A 288 -7.42 -41.54 2.80
C VAL A 288 -8.06 -42.66 3.59
N ALA A 289 -8.60 -43.71 2.92
CA ALA A 289 -9.17 -44.87 3.56
C ALA A 289 -8.11 -45.75 4.29
N LYS A 290 -6.91 -45.86 3.74
CA LYS A 290 -5.77 -46.56 4.37
C LYS A 290 -5.20 -45.77 5.57
N LYS A 291 -5.22 -44.46 5.54
CA LYS A 291 -4.79 -43.59 6.67
C LYS A 291 -5.83 -43.51 7.79
N GLY A 292 -7.12 -43.66 7.49
CA GLY A 292 -8.20 -43.66 8.49
C GLY A 292 -8.24 -44.87 9.42
N LYS A 293 -7.54 -45.95 9.09
CA LYS A 293 -7.45 -47.19 9.91
C LYS A 293 -6.25 -47.26 10.87
N LYS A 294 -5.33 -46.31 10.83
CA LYS A 294 -4.11 -46.29 11.65
C LYS A 294 -3.92 -45.03 12.46
N GLY A 295 -4.82 -44.65 13.35
CA GLY A 295 -4.43 -43.53 14.21
C GLY A 295 -5.51 -42.86 15.04
N LYS A 296 -5.82 -43.45 16.19
CA LYS A 296 -6.49 -42.75 17.29
C LYS A 296 -5.54 -42.24 18.40
N ALA A 297 -4.25 -42.05 18.11
CA ALA A 297 -3.30 -41.58 19.11
C ALA A 297 -2.18 -40.75 18.42
N ALA A 298 -2.35 -39.49 18.23
CA ALA A 298 -1.34 -38.43 18.11
C ALA A 298 -1.97 -37.20 17.35
N LYS A 299 -2.68 -36.38 18.09
CA LYS A 299 -3.59 -35.39 17.47
C LYS A 299 -3.14 -33.94 17.62
N LYS A 300 -1.87 -33.63 17.88
CA LYS A 300 -1.46 -32.21 18.03
C LYS A 300 -0.29 -31.76 17.16
N ASP A 301 0.59 -32.64 16.69
CA ASP A 301 1.79 -32.22 15.94
C ASP A 301 1.79 -32.60 14.45
N LYS A 302 0.65 -33.11 13.93
CA LYS A 302 0.55 -33.54 12.51
C LYS A 302 -0.24 -32.59 11.60
N ASP A 303 -0.98 -31.65 12.15
CA ASP A 303 -1.75 -30.71 11.33
C ASP A 303 -0.83 -29.62 10.72
N GLU A 304 0.19 -29.15 11.46
CA GLU A 304 1.20 -28.23 10.92
C GLU A 304 2.10 -28.87 9.85
N ALA A 305 2.36 -30.16 9.94
CA ALA A 305 3.19 -30.89 8.96
C ALA A 305 2.44 -31.26 7.68
N LYS A 306 1.11 -31.30 7.71
CA LYS A 306 0.27 -31.50 6.52
C LYS A 306 0.09 -30.23 5.72
N ASP A 307 -0.17 -29.12 6.42
CA ASP A 307 -0.24 -27.81 5.80
C ASP A 307 1.10 -27.46 5.10
N ALA A 308 2.25 -27.80 5.71
CA ALA A 308 3.57 -27.58 5.12
C ALA A 308 3.88 -28.50 3.92
N LYS A 309 3.21 -29.66 3.75
CA LYS A 309 3.36 -30.52 2.57
C LYS A 309 2.43 -30.12 1.42
N GLU A 310 1.21 -29.66 1.72
CA GLU A 310 0.32 -29.05 0.74
C GLU A 310 0.86 -27.69 0.30
N GLU A 311 1.51 -26.96 1.18
CA GLU A 311 2.16 -25.68 0.88
C GLU A 311 3.34 -25.81 -0.11
N LYS A 312 4.12 -26.91 -0.04
CA LYS A 312 5.21 -27.18 -1.00
C LYS A 312 4.74 -27.57 -2.40
N ALA A 313 3.55 -28.14 -2.53
CA ALA A 313 2.98 -28.50 -3.83
C ALA A 313 2.37 -27.29 -4.56
N ALA A 314 2.05 -26.20 -3.84
CA ALA A 314 1.48 -24.98 -4.40
C ALA A 314 2.53 -23.97 -4.88
N ASP A 315 3.82 -24.23 -4.68
CA ASP A 315 4.92 -23.29 -4.98
C ASP A 315 5.49 -23.43 -6.42
N GLU A 316 4.87 -24.24 -7.26
CA GLU A 316 5.18 -24.27 -8.69
C GLU A 316 4.47 -23.09 -9.38
N SER A 317 5.24 -22.23 -10.04
CA SER A 317 4.83 -21.00 -10.73
C SER A 317 3.50 -21.15 -11.45
N VAL A 318 2.48 -20.49 -10.92
CA VAL A 318 1.16 -20.40 -11.55
C VAL A 318 1.31 -19.57 -12.81
N GLY A 319 1.05 -20.20 -13.97
CA GLY A 319 1.14 -19.52 -15.26
C GLY A 319 2.28 -20.01 -16.15
N GLY A 320 2.90 -21.15 -15.82
CA GLY A 320 3.89 -21.83 -16.66
C GLY A 320 3.35 -22.28 -18.03
N ALA A 321 4.17 -23.03 -18.76
CA ALA A 321 3.78 -23.59 -20.05
C ALA A 321 2.49 -24.43 -19.93
N GLY A 322 1.56 -24.25 -20.88
CA GLY A 322 0.28 -24.96 -20.89
C GLY A 322 -0.91 -24.18 -20.32
N TYR A 323 -0.71 -23.11 -19.55
CA TYR A 323 -1.82 -22.29 -19.07
C TYR A 323 -2.30 -21.32 -20.17
N THR A 324 -3.59 -21.41 -20.52
CA THR A 324 -4.21 -20.42 -21.41
C THR A 324 -4.47 -19.10 -20.67
N THR A 325 -4.74 -18.02 -21.40
CA THR A 325 -5.10 -16.72 -20.79
C THR A 325 -6.34 -16.82 -19.91
N GLU A 326 -7.35 -17.58 -20.34
CA GLU A 326 -8.59 -17.80 -19.59
C GLU A 326 -8.34 -18.58 -18.29
N MET A 327 -7.49 -19.61 -18.35
CA MET A 327 -7.07 -20.36 -17.16
C MET A 327 -6.37 -19.44 -16.16
N LYS A 328 -5.42 -18.61 -16.62
CA LYS A 328 -4.69 -17.66 -15.78
C LYS A 328 -5.62 -16.67 -15.09
N LYS A 329 -6.57 -16.09 -15.83
CA LYS A 329 -7.59 -15.20 -15.25
C LYS A 329 -8.43 -15.89 -14.18
N ALA A 330 -8.92 -17.09 -14.44
CA ALA A 330 -9.75 -17.83 -13.47
C ALA A 330 -8.95 -18.16 -12.19
N VAL A 331 -7.73 -18.63 -12.35
CA VAL A 331 -6.84 -18.97 -11.23
C VAL A 331 -6.46 -17.71 -10.44
N ALA A 332 -6.24 -16.58 -11.11
CA ALA A 332 -5.98 -15.29 -10.45
C ALA A 332 -7.13 -14.89 -9.52
N VAL A 333 -8.37 -15.03 -9.95
CA VAL A 333 -9.56 -14.77 -9.12
C VAL A 333 -9.60 -15.71 -7.91
N VAL A 334 -9.26 -16.98 -8.09
CA VAL A 334 -9.19 -17.95 -6.99
C VAL A 334 -8.13 -17.53 -5.97
N TYR A 335 -6.90 -17.24 -6.38
CA TYR A 335 -5.84 -16.81 -5.49
C TYR A 335 -6.18 -15.49 -4.78
N ASN A 336 -6.76 -14.52 -5.49
CA ASN A 336 -7.23 -13.29 -4.85
C ASN A 336 -8.24 -13.59 -3.74
N THR A 337 -9.18 -14.51 -3.97
CA THR A 337 -10.17 -14.91 -2.97
C THR A 337 -9.54 -15.66 -1.79
N LEU A 338 -8.57 -16.54 -2.05
CA LEU A 338 -7.81 -17.22 -0.99
C LEU A 338 -7.01 -16.21 -0.15
N GLY A 339 -6.44 -15.19 -0.79
CA GLY A 339 -5.82 -14.06 -0.11
C GLY A 339 -6.77 -13.32 0.82
N MET A 340 -8.00 -13.05 0.37
CA MET A 340 -9.05 -12.42 1.20
C MET A 340 -9.45 -13.31 2.39
N ILE A 341 -9.54 -14.61 2.20
CA ILE A 341 -9.79 -15.58 3.28
C ILE A 341 -8.64 -15.59 4.30
N ALA A 342 -7.40 -15.60 3.84
CA ALA A 342 -6.24 -15.53 4.71
C ALA A 342 -6.20 -14.20 5.50
N LEU A 343 -6.51 -13.09 4.83
CA LEU A 343 -6.61 -11.77 5.45
C LEU A 343 -7.69 -11.73 6.55
N SER A 344 -8.88 -12.30 6.31
CA SER A 344 -9.96 -12.36 7.31
C SER A 344 -9.56 -13.15 8.57
N LYS A 345 -8.66 -14.10 8.42
CA LYS A 345 -8.04 -14.89 9.51
C LYS A 345 -6.78 -14.21 10.10
N LYS A 346 -6.41 -13.01 9.63
CA LYS A 346 -5.19 -12.28 10.00
C LYS A 346 -3.90 -13.04 9.65
N ASN A 347 -3.96 -14.02 8.76
CA ASN A 347 -2.78 -14.71 8.23
C ASN A 347 -2.20 -13.88 7.08
N TYR A 348 -1.45 -12.84 7.44
CA TYR A 348 -0.95 -11.85 6.47
C TYR A 348 0.08 -12.43 5.50
N THR A 349 0.90 -13.39 5.96
CA THR A 349 1.90 -14.04 5.10
C THR A 349 1.23 -14.82 3.97
N GLU A 350 0.24 -15.64 4.30
CA GLU A 350 -0.54 -16.38 3.32
C GLU A 350 -1.34 -15.45 2.41
N ALA A 351 -1.89 -14.36 2.96
CA ALA A 351 -2.62 -13.37 2.18
C ALA A 351 -1.71 -12.70 1.13
N ILE A 352 -0.51 -12.26 1.50
CA ILE A 352 0.47 -11.67 0.57
C ILE A 352 0.85 -12.68 -0.50
N LYS A 353 1.19 -13.93 -0.13
CA LYS A 353 1.53 -15.02 -1.06
C LYS A 353 0.42 -15.21 -2.10
N ASN A 354 -0.83 -15.36 -1.65
CA ASN A 354 -1.97 -15.55 -2.54
C ASN A 354 -2.23 -14.35 -3.44
N TYR A 355 -2.15 -13.11 -2.93
CA TYR A 355 -2.30 -11.93 -3.79
C TYR A 355 -1.16 -11.79 -4.80
N THR A 356 0.06 -12.16 -4.44
CA THR A 356 1.20 -12.19 -5.37
C THR A 356 0.93 -13.18 -6.50
N HIS A 357 0.53 -14.41 -6.18
CA HIS A 357 0.15 -15.41 -7.20
C HIS A 357 -1.01 -14.93 -8.08
N ALA A 358 -1.98 -14.22 -7.51
CA ALA A 358 -3.06 -13.65 -8.30
C ALA A 358 -2.55 -12.61 -9.32
N VAL A 359 -1.64 -11.72 -8.91
CA VAL A 359 -1.04 -10.70 -9.78
C VAL A 359 -0.11 -11.33 -10.83
N GLU A 360 0.61 -12.39 -10.48
CA GLU A 360 1.46 -13.15 -11.41
C GLU A 360 0.63 -13.88 -12.47
N ALA A 361 -0.47 -14.51 -12.05
CA ALA A 361 -1.37 -15.23 -12.95
C ALA A 361 -2.10 -14.28 -13.90
N ASP A 362 -2.64 -13.18 -13.41
CA ASP A 362 -3.29 -12.13 -14.21
C ASP A 362 -2.86 -10.73 -13.74
N PRO A 363 -1.85 -10.14 -14.39
CA PRO A 363 -1.40 -8.78 -14.09
C PRO A 363 -2.47 -7.71 -14.31
N ALA A 364 -3.54 -8.00 -15.03
CA ALA A 364 -4.65 -7.08 -15.28
C ALA A 364 -5.73 -7.13 -14.18
N LEU A 365 -5.67 -8.10 -13.25
CA LEU A 365 -6.59 -8.20 -12.12
C LEU A 365 -6.25 -7.11 -11.08
N TYR A 366 -6.81 -5.91 -11.27
CA TYR A 366 -6.49 -4.74 -10.46
C TYR A 366 -6.90 -4.89 -8.98
N GLU A 367 -7.90 -5.70 -8.67
CA GLU A 367 -8.31 -6.00 -7.28
C GLU A 367 -7.21 -6.73 -6.52
N ALA A 368 -6.55 -7.69 -7.14
CA ALA A 368 -5.42 -8.39 -6.52
C ALA A 368 -4.26 -7.42 -6.27
N ARG A 369 -3.99 -6.51 -7.22
CA ARG A 369 -2.99 -5.46 -7.04
C ARG A 369 -3.34 -4.49 -5.92
N LEU A 370 -4.61 -4.07 -5.81
CA LEU A 370 -5.09 -3.24 -4.71
C LEU A 370 -4.92 -3.94 -3.35
N ASN A 371 -5.31 -5.20 -3.27
CA ASN A 371 -5.20 -6.00 -2.05
C ASN A 371 -3.72 -6.21 -1.64
N LEU A 372 -2.85 -6.50 -2.62
CA LEU A 372 -1.41 -6.63 -2.39
C LEU A 372 -0.80 -5.29 -1.93
N ALA A 373 -1.16 -4.20 -2.59
CA ALA A 373 -0.71 -2.87 -2.23
C ALA A 373 -1.16 -2.48 -0.82
N ALA A 374 -2.40 -2.82 -0.45
CA ALA A 374 -2.96 -2.61 0.87
C ALA A 374 -2.11 -3.25 1.96
N LEU A 375 -1.81 -4.53 1.83
CA LEU A 375 -0.94 -5.23 2.77
C LEU A 375 0.49 -4.70 2.73
N SER A 376 1.00 -4.35 1.56
CA SER A 376 2.33 -3.76 1.40
C SER A 376 2.44 -2.44 2.15
N LEU A 377 1.43 -1.57 2.08
CA LEU A 377 1.36 -0.34 2.88
C LEU A 377 1.30 -0.64 4.39
N LYS A 378 0.48 -1.60 4.80
CA LYS A 378 0.37 -2.03 6.20
C LYS A 378 1.73 -2.47 6.77
N PHE A 379 2.52 -3.19 6.00
CA PHE A 379 3.86 -3.66 6.38
C PHE A 379 4.98 -2.72 5.94
N ARG A 380 4.65 -1.49 5.52
CA ARG A 380 5.59 -0.44 5.12
C ARG A 380 6.50 -0.83 3.94
N ASN A 381 6.06 -1.78 3.12
CA ASN A 381 6.72 -2.08 1.85
C ASN A 381 6.20 -1.12 0.77
N TYR A 382 6.64 0.12 0.87
CA TYR A 382 6.13 1.22 0.07
C TYR A 382 6.46 1.09 -1.42
N ASP A 383 7.59 0.47 -1.77
CA ASP A 383 7.99 0.26 -3.18
C ASP A 383 7.03 -0.69 -3.89
N VAL A 384 6.70 -1.83 -3.28
CA VAL A 384 5.74 -2.79 -3.83
C VAL A 384 4.34 -2.17 -3.91
N ALA A 385 3.95 -1.38 -2.89
CA ALA A 385 2.68 -0.68 -2.90
C ALA A 385 2.62 0.34 -4.04
N GLU A 386 3.63 1.20 -4.19
CA GLU A 386 3.72 2.20 -5.26
C GLU A 386 3.60 1.55 -6.63
N GLN A 387 4.39 0.49 -6.89
CA GLN A 387 4.38 -0.21 -8.17
C GLN A 387 2.97 -0.73 -8.51
N ASN A 388 2.33 -1.45 -7.57
CA ASN A 388 1.00 -2.02 -7.83
C ASN A 388 -0.07 -0.95 -8.00
N LEU A 389 -0.03 0.14 -7.21
CA LEU A 389 -1.01 1.22 -7.32
C LEU A 389 -0.87 2.03 -8.60
N ARG A 390 0.35 2.25 -9.09
CA ARG A 390 0.58 2.87 -10.41
C ARG A 390 -0.01 2.01 -11.54
N GLU A 391 0.15 0.68 -11.48
CA GLU A 391 -0.46 -0.22 -12.46
C GLU A 391 -2.00 -0.21 -12.39
N VAL A 392 -2.57 -0.15 -11.20
CA VAL A 392 -4.02 0.03 -11.04
C VAL A 392 -4.49 1.33 -11.69
N LEU A 393 -3.77 2.44 -11.48
CA LEU A 393 -4.16 3.75 -11.99
C LEU A 393 -3.97 3.89 -13.51
N LYS A 394 -3.10 3.11 -14.14
CA LYS A 394 -3.05 3.00 -15.61
C LYS A 394 -4.35 2.44 -16.18
N ALA A 395 -4.90 1.39 -15.55
CA ALA A 395 -6.13 0.73 -16.00
C ALA A 395 -7.39 1.46 -15.51
N LYS A 396 -7.36 2.04 -14.32
CA LYS A 396 -8.47 2.68 -13.62
C LYS A 396 -8.07 4.06 -13.09
N PRO A 397 -7.90 5.07 -13.96
CA PRO A 397 -7.36 6.38 -13.57
C PRO A 397 -8.19 7.13 -12.51
N LYS A 398 -9.46 6.77 -12.37
CA LYS A 398 -10.41 7.37 -11.41
C LYS A 398 -10.67 6.49 -10.18
N ASN A 399 -9.79 5.53 -9.88
CA ASN A 399 -9.92 4.73 -8.66
C ASN A 399 -9.41 5.55 -7.47
N TYR A 400 -10.33 6.03 -6.64
CA TYR A 400 -10.03 6.90 -5.50
C TYR A 400 -9.11 6.21 -4.49
N GLU A 401 -9.38 4.94 -4.16
CA GLU A 401 -8.59 4.14 -3.21
C GLU A 401 -7.14 3.99 -3.69
N ALA A 402 -6.95 3.76 -4.99
CA ALA A 402 -5.61 3.66 -5.56
C ALA A 402 -4.87 5.00 -5.52
N VAL A 403 -5.57 6.12 -5.73
CA VAL A 403 -4.96 7.47 -5.66
C VAL A 403 -4.52 7.77 -4.22
N ILE A 404 -5.38 7.54 -3.23
CA ILE A 404 -5.03 7.73 -1.81
C ILE A 404 -3.89 6.79 -1.41
N GLY A 405 -3.99 5.50 -1.76
CA GLY A 405 -2.95 4.51 -1.45
C GLY A 405 -1.59 4.88 -2.08
N LEU A 406 -1.58 5.37 -3.33
CA LEU A 406 -0.37 5.85 -3.99
C LEU A 406 0.24 7.04 -3.24
N GLY A 407 -0.57 8.00 -2.80
CA GLY A 407 -0.11 9.11 -1.96
C GLY A 407 0.56 8.61 -0.66
N VAL A 408 -0.01 7.58 -0.01
CA VAL A 408 0.57 6.97 1.20
C VAL A 408 1.90 6.27 0.89
N ALA A 409 1.98 5.51 -0.22
CA ALA A 409 3.20 4.85 -0.66
C ALA A 409 4.31 5.87 -0.96
N LEU A 410 3.99 6.92 -1.71
CA LEU A 410 4.90 8.01 -2.05
C LEU A 410 5.42 8.74 -0.81
N ARG A 411 4.54 9.02 0.16
CA ARG A 411 4.94 9.59 1.44
C ARG A 411 5.91 8.67 2.18
N GLY A 412 5.63 7.37 2.22
CA GLY A 412 6.50 6.36 2.81
C GLY A 412 7.87 6.30 2.12
N ASN A 413 7.92 6.46 0.81
CA ASN A 413 9.13 6.55 -0.01
C ASN A 413 9.79 7.94 0.01
N LYS A 414 9.31 8.85 0.87
CA LYS A 414 9.82 10.23 1.01
C LYS A 414 9.67 11.10 -0.25
N LYS A 415 8.79 10.74 -1.16
CA LYS A 415 8.42 11.49 -2.36
C LYS A 415 7.27 12.45 -2.04
N PHE A 416 7.54 13.44 -1.16
CA PHE A 416 6.50 14.25 -0.51
C PHE A 416 5.71 15.13 -1.48
N ASP A 417 6.33 15.64 -2.53
CA ASP A 417 5.64 16.49 -3.51
C ASP A 417 4.71 15.67 -4.41
N GLU A 418 5.14 14.46 -4.81
CA GLU A 418 4.27 13.54 -5.54
C GLU A 418 3.11 13.07 -4.65
N ALA A 419 3.37 12.80 -3.35
CA ALA A 419 2.32 12.43 -2.41
C ALA A 419 1.27 13.54 -2.25
N GLU A 420 1.70 14.81 -2.15
CA GLU A 420 0.80 15.96 -2.10
C GLU A 420 -0.06 16.07 -3.37
N ALA A 421 0.55 15.85 -4.53
CA ALA A 421 -0.17 15.89 -5.82
C ALA A 421 -1.28 14.82 -5.86
N GLU A 422 -0.99 13.58 -5.44
CA GLU A 422 -1.99 12.51 -5.42
C GLU A 422 -3.09 12.75 -4.39
N TYR A 423 -2.78 13.22 -3.17
CA TYR A 423 -3.80 13.60 -2.19
C TYR A 423 -4.67 14.76 -2.67
N SER A 424 -4.07 15.75 -3.34
CA SER A 424 -4.80 16.87 -3.93
C SER A 424 -5.71 16.42 -5.07
N ARG A 425 -5.24 15.48 -5.89
CA ARG A 425 -6.03 14.82 -6.93
C ARG A 425 -7.23 14.06 -6.32
N ALA A 426 -7.00 13.28 -5.26
CA ALA A 426 -8.08 12.57 -4.56
C ALA A 426 -9.13 13.56 -4.00
N LYS A 427 -8.68 14.65 -3.39
CA LYS A 427 -9.55 15.74 -2.91
C LYS A 427 -10.42 16.35 -4.02
N GLN A 428 -9.86 16.50 -5.23
CA GLN A 428 -10.61 17.02 -6.39
C GLN A 428 -11.60 16.00 -6.94
N MET A 429 -11.24 14.71 -6.94
CA MET A 429 -12.10 13.63 -7.43
C MET A 429 -13.35 13.46 -6.57
N GLU A 430 -13.18 13.41 -5.27
CA GLU A 430 -14.25 13.18 -4.29
C GLU A 430 -14.14 14.15 -3.10
N PRO A 431 -14.58 15.42 -3.25
CA PRO A 431 -14.36 16.47 -2.24
C PRO A 431 -15.04 16.21 -0.89
N GLN A 432 -16.02 15.32 -0.84
CA GLN A 432 -16.75 14.98 0.39
C GLN A 432 -16.07 13.86 1.18
N ARG A 433 -15.13 13.13 0.58
CA ARG A 433 -14.42 12.06 1.27
C ARG A 433 -13.32 12.62 2.17
N PRO A 434 -13.26 12.16 3.43
CA PRO A 434 -12.35 12.73 4.43
C PRO A 434 -10.88 12.32 4.25
N GLU A 435 -10.58 11.18 3.64
CA GLU A 435 -9.26 10.54 3.67
C GLU A 435 -8.15 11.43 3.08
N ALA A 436 -8.45 12.14 1.99
CA ALA A 436 -7.50 13.04 1.35
C ALA A 436 -7.08 14.19 2.29
N TYR A 437 -8.03 14.75 3.03
CA TYR A 437 -7.79 15.84 3.96
C TYR A 437 -6.93 15.39 5.14
N PHE A 438 -7.23 14.23 5.71
CA PHE A 438 -6.43 13.68 6.80
C PHE A 438 -4.98 13.44 6.37
N ASN A 439 -4.78 12.82 5.22
CA ASN A 439 -3.43 12.53 4.70
C ASN A 439 -2.64 13.79 4.34
N LEU A 440 -3.31 14.83 3.82
CA LEU A 440 -2.69 16.14 3.63
C LEU A 440 -2.30 16.77 4.98
N GLY A 441 -3.17 16.70 5.98
CA GLY A 441 -2.85 17.13 7.34
C GLY A 441 -1.59 16.47 7.88
N VAL A 442 -1.51 15.13 7.79
CA VAL A 442 -0.32 14.37 8.21
C VAL A 442 0.92 14.76 7.41
N LEU A 443 0.80 14.90 6.10
CA LEU A 443 1.92 15.27 5.24
C LEU A 443 2.50 16.63 5.62
N TYR A 444 1.64 17.62 5.85
CA TYR A 444 2.07 18.96 6.24
C TYR A 444 2.58 19.04 7.67
N GLN A 445 2.00 18.28 8.61
CA GLN A 445 2.44 18.26 10.00
C GLN A 445 3.78 17.56 10.18
N GLU A 446 3.92 16.34 9.66
CA GLU A 446 5.03 15.45 10.02
C GLU A 446 6.21 15.53 9.05
N TYR A 447 5.96 15.87 7.78
CA TYR A 447 6.98 15.73 6.74
C TYR A 447 7.38 17.05 6.05
N LYS A 448 6.46 18.00 5.90
CA LYS A 448 6.76 19.29 5.27
C LYS A 448 6.86 20.43 6.29
N GLY A 449 6.15 20.34 7.41
CA GLY A 449 6.00 21.45 8.34
C GLY A 449 7.20 21.63 9.28
N GLY A 450 7.66 20.58 9.93
CA GLY A 450 8.67 20.70 10.98
C GLY A 450 8.27 21.76 12.00
N SER A 451 9.05 22.86 12.08
CA SER A 451 8.75 24.05 12.89
C SER A 451 8.19 25.22 12.06
N ASP A 452 7.89 25.00 10.76
CA ASP A 452 7.36 26.05 9.89
C ASP A 452 5.89 26.33 10.21
N LYS A 453 5.65 27.46 10.83
CA LYS A 453 4.32 27.87 11.28
C LYS A 453 3.27 27.92 10.15
N PRO A 454 3.52 28.48 8.96
CA PRO A 454 2.62 28.43 7.82
C PRO A 454 2.24 26.98 7.41
N MET A 455 3.19 26.05 7.40
CA MET A 455 2.92 24.67 7.05
C MET A 455 2.07 23.96 8.11
N LEU A 456 2.37 24.19 9.39
CA LEU A 456 1.55 23.68 10.49
C LEU A 456 0.12 24.26 10.47
N GLN A 457 -0.05 25.52 10.09
CA GLN A 457 -1.39 26.11 9.91
C GLN A 457 -2.16 25.43 8.79
N LYS A 458 -1.50 25.10 7.68
CA LYS A 458 -2.13 24.31 6.60
C LYS A 458 -2.55 22.94 7.10
N ALA A 459 -1.68 22.24 7.85
CA ALA A 459 -2.01 20.95 8.44
C ALA A 459 -3.26 21.03 9.31
N GLN A 460 -3.31 22.04 10.19
CA GLN A 460 -4.46 22.29 11.05
C GLN A 460 -5.75 22.56 10.26
N GLY A 461 -5.64 23.31 9.16
CA GLY A 461 -6.75 23.55 8.23
C GLY A 461 -7.28 22.25 7.64
N TYR A 462 -6.40 21.37 7.18
CA TYR A 462 -6.79 20.08 6.62
C TYR A 462 -7.44 19.16 7.67
N TYR A 463 -6.97 19.13 8.91
CA TYR A 463 -7.63 18.36 9.97
C TYR A 463 -9.01 18.90 10.33
N ARG A 464 -9.21 20.23 10.33
CA ARG A 464 -10.55 20.83 10.50
C ARG A 464 -11.48 20.45 9.36
N ASP A 465 -10.99 20.49 8.12
CA ASP A 465 -11.72 20.03 6.95
C ASP A 465 -12.10 18.54 7.03
N TYR A 466 -11.20 17.73 7.56
CA TYR A 466 -11.46 16.30 7.84
C TYR A 466 -12.60 16.14 8.85
N LEU A 467 -12.57 16.87 9.97
CA LEU A 467 -13.56 16.77 11.04
C LEU A 467 -14.99 17.06 10.56
N THR A 468 -15.14 17.95 9.58
CA THR A 468 -16.47 18.27 9.00
C THR A 468 -17.05 17.15 8.12
N ARG A 469 -16.19 16.27 7.60
CA ARG A 469 -16.54 15.24 6.61
C ARG A 469 -16.57 13.83 7.18
N SER A 470 -15.71 13.55 8.15
CA SER A 470 -15.59 12.21 8.74
C SER A 470 -16.82 11.85 9.59
N GLN A 471 -17.25 10.59 9.50
CA GLN A 471 -18.27 10.01 10.37
C GLN A 471 -17.67 9.14 11.48
N SER A 472 -16.35 8.89 11.47
CA SER A 472 -15.67 8.05 12.44
C SER A 472 -15.36 8.78 13.73
N PRO A 473 -15.94 8.40 14.89
CA PRO A 473 -15.63 9.04 16.17
C PRO A 473 -14.18 8.85 16.59
N LYS A 474 -13.57 7.70 16.27
CA LYS A 474 -12.19 7.38 16.62
C LYS A 474 -11.23 8.31 15.89
N MET A 475 -11.40 8.43 14.58
CA MET A 475 -10.53 9.26 13.75
C MET A 475 -10.75 10.76 13.96
N LYS A 476 -11.97 11.17 14.35
CA LYS A 476 -12.22 12.55 14.80
C LYS A 476 -11.35 12.91 16.01
N LYS A 477 -11.30 12.02 17.00
CA LYS A 477 -10.44 12.20 18.19
C LYS A 477 -8.95 12.28 17.81
N ASP A 478 -8.49 11.48 16.85
CA ASP A 478 -7.11 11.57 16.37
C ASP A 478 -6.83 12.91 15.70
N ALA A 479 -7.72 13.38 14.82
CA ALA A 479 -7.58 14.68 14.19
C ALA A 479 -7.63 15.84 15.20
N GLU A 480 -8.53 15.80 16.19
CA GLU A 480 -8.60 16.77 17.29
C GLU A 480 -7.30 16.79 18.12
N LYS A 481 -6.77 15.62 18.43
CA LYS A 481 -5.49 15.50 19.12
C LYS A 481 -4.36 16.11 18.29
N ARG A 482 -4.29 15.85 16.99
CA ARG A 482 -3.27 16.42 16.10
C ARG A 482 -3.39 17.94 15.98
N ILE A 483 -4.60 18.48 15.97
CA ILE A 483 -4.82 19.93 16.04
C ILE A 483 -4.25 20.48 17.34
N LYS A 484 -4.54 19.83 18.47
CA LYS A 484 -4.01 20.23 19.78
C LYS A 484 -2.47 20.15 19.83
N ASP A 485 -1.88 19.07 19.32
CA ASP A 485 -0.42 18.91 19.25
C ASP A 485 0.24 20.06 18.45
N ILE A 486 -0.44 20.57 17.40
CA ILE A 486 -0.01 21.74 16.63
C ILE A 486 -0.16 23.04 17.47
N ASP A 487 -1.28 23.20 18.19
CA ASP A 487 -1.49 24.36 19.06
C ASP A 487 -0.44 24.40 20.18
N ASP A 488 -0.13 23.27 20.80
CA ASP A 488 0.93 23.13 21.81
C ASP A 488 2.32 23.48 21.20
N THR A 489 2.55 23.09 19.94
CA THR A 489 3.77 23.47 19.19
C THR A 489 3.84 24.99 18.98
N PHE A 490 2.73 25.62 18.62
CA PHE A 490 2.69 27.09 18.46
C PHE A 490 2.95 27.83 19.78
N ALA A 491 2.41 27.32 20.90
CA ALA A 491 2.67 27.87 22.22
C ALA A 491 4.16 27.78 22.55
N ALA A 492 4.77 26.62 22.36
CA ALA A 492 6.20 26.40 22.60
C ALA A 492 7.10 27.29 21.70
N LEU A 493 6.74 27.46 20.43
CA LEU A 493 7.47 28.36 19.53
C LEU A 493 7.38 29.82 19.97
N LYS A 494 6.22 30.25 20.45
CA LYS A 494 6.02 31.60 20.97
C LYS A 494 6.85 31.85 22.24
N GLU A 495 6.87 30.88 23.17
CA GLU A 495 7.71 30.94 24.37
C GLU A 495 9.20 31.01 24.01
N ALA A 496 9.64 30.18 23.06
CA ALA A 496 11.01 30.19 22.56
C ALA A 496 11.39 31.55 21.93
N GLU A 497 10.51 32.13 21.11
CA GLU A 497 10.70 33.47 20.54
C GLU A 497 10.81 34.54 21.62
N GLN A 498 9.99 34.42 22.68
CA GLN A 498 10.04 35.37 23.81
C GLN A 498 11.34 35.25 24.60
N MET A 499 11.76 34.01 24.93
CA MET A 499 13.04 33.77 25.61
C MET A 499 14.24 34.27 24.78
N MET A 500 14.21 34.11 23.46
CA MET A 500 15.25 34.64 22.57
C MET A 500 15.30 36.17 22.61
N LYS A 501 14.14 36.87 22.60
CA LYS A 501 14.08 38.31 22.71
C LYS A 501 14.62 38.80 24.06
N GLU A 502 14.24 38.12 25.16
CA GLU A 502 14.74 38.41 26.49
C GLU A 502 16.24 38.19 26.60
N ALA A 503 16.76 37.11 26.00
CA ALA A 503 18.20 36.83 25.94
C ALA A 503 18.96 37.89 25.10
N GLU A 504 18.41 38.31 23.97
CA GLU A 504 18.98 39.40 23.17
C GLU A 504 18.97 40.73 23.91
N GLU A 505 17.89 41.02 24.65
CA GLU A 505 17.82 42.24 25.47
C GLU A 505 18.81 42.22 26.62
N MET A 506 18.96 41.07 27.30
CA MET A 506 19.97 40.90 28.36
C MET A 506 21.41 41.03 27.79
N SER A 507 21.66 40.44 26.60
CA SER A 507 22.95 40.59 25.91
C SER A 507 23.26 42.05 25.60
N ARG A 508 22.29 42.79 25.07
CA ARG A 508 22.43 44.23 24.77
C ARG A 508 22.68 45.02 26.06
N LYS A 509 21.97 44.69 27.16
CA LYS A 509 22.20 45.37 28.48
C LYS A 509 23.60 45.07 29.01
N ALA A 510 24.05 43.82 28.88
CA ALA A 510 25.40 43.44 29.31
C ALA A 510 26.48 44.14 28.47
N GLU A 511 26.31 44.22 27.14
CA GLU A 511 27.21 44.98 26.27
C GLU A 511 27.23 46.49 26.57
N ALA A 512 26.06 47.06 26.89
CA ALA A 512 25.95 48.45 27.28
C ALA A 512 26.62 48.73 28.63
N GLN A 513 26.43 47.82 29.61
CA GLN A 513 27.11 47.91 30.91
C GLN A 513 28.62 47.73 30.78
N GLN A 514 29.07 46.82 29.95
CA GLN A 514 30.49 46.64 29.67
C GLN A 514 31.12 47.91 29.05
N LYS A 515 30.44 48.50 28.04
CA LYS A 515 30.88 49.76 27.43
C LYS A 515 30.88 50.93 28.42
N ALA A 516 29.85 51.04 29.30
CA ALA A 516 29.81 52.05 30.34
C ALA A 516 30.93 51.87 31.39
N MET A 517 31.25 50.61 31.72
CA MET A 517 32.33 50.29 32.61
C MET A 517 33.71 50.60 32.02
N GLU A 518 33.89 50.30 30.68
CA GLU A 518 35.09 50.65 29.95
C GLU A 518 35.26 52.19 29.86
N GLU A 519 34.13 52.92 29.63
CA GLU A 519 34.16 54.35 29.57
C GLU A 519 34.46 54.98 30.93
N GLN A 520 33.91 54.40 32.02
CA GLN A 520 34.20 54.80 33.39
C GLN A 520 35.66 54.50 33.78
N MET A 521 36.19 53.35 33.36
CA MET A 521 37.63 52.99 33.52
C MET A 521 38.52 53.98 32.74
N LYS A 522 38.19 54.26 31.46
CA LYS A 522 38.94 55.27 30.67
C LYS A 522 38.90 56.62 31.29
N LYS A 523 37.75 57.01 31.91
CA LYS A 523 37.63 58.29 32.62
C LYS A 523 38.45 58.28 33.91
N GLN A 524 38.43 57.18 34.65
CA GLN A 524 39.31 57.03 35.85
C GLN A 524 40.78 57.01 35.45
N GLU A 525 41.16 56.33 34.37
CA GLU A 525 42.53 56.33 33.85
C GLU A 525 42.94 57.75 33.37
N ALA A 526 42.04 58.50 32.73
CA ALA A 526 42.27 59.87 32.35
C ALA A 526 42.42 60.80 33.54
N ASP A 527 41.59 60.61 34.58
CA ASP A 527 41.69 61.36 35.83
C ASP A 527 42.96 60.97 36.66
N GLU A 528 43.30 59.69 36.64
CA GLU A 528 44.55 59.21 37.25
C GLU A 528 45.77 59.69 36.48
N LYS A 529 45.70 59.69 35.13
CA LYS A 529 46.76 60.20 34.27
C LYS A 529 46.92 61.71 34.43
N ALA A 530 45.81 62.46 34.57
CA ALA A 530 45.83 63.88 34.91
C ALA A 530 46.44 64.15 36.30
N ARG A 531 46.19 63.25 37.28
CA ARG A 531 46.86 63.28 38.60
C ARG A 531 48.34 62.86 38.52
N ALA A 532 48.63 61.83 37.72
CA ALA A 532 50.01 61.37 37.52
C ALA A 532 50.84 62.37 36.69
N GLU A 533 50.25 63.08 35.74
CA GLU A 533 50.93 64.17 35.03
C GLU A 533 51.24 65.36 35.92
N ALA A 534 50.43 65.56 36.98
CA ALA A 534 50.73 66.53 38.06
C ALA A 534 51.84 66.03 38.99
N GLU A 535 51.99 64.71 39.21
CA GLU A 535 53.06 64.08 39.95
C GLU A 535 54.30 63.77 39.08
N VAL A 536 54.17 63.71 37.77
CA VAL A 536 55.22 63.31 36.77
C VAL A 536 56.37 64.31 36.63
N LYS A 537 56.30 65.44 37.24
CA LYS A 537 57.58 66.17 37.41
C LYS A 537 58.53 65.51 38.44
N LYS A 538 58.12 64.43 39.06
CA LYS A 538 58.90 63.71 40.09
C LYS A 538 59.26 62.25 39.76
N ALA A 539 58.76 61.66 38.73
CA ALA A 539 59.04 60.27 38.52
C ALA A 539 59.03 59.84 37.02
N GLU A 540 60.04 60.26 36.29
CA GLU A 540 60.29 59.81 34.92
C GLU A 540 60.76 58.34 34.84
N ASP A 541 61.28 57.82 36.01
CA ASP A 541 61.73 56.42 36.12
C ASP A 541 60.63 55.40 36.39
N ASP A 542 59.47 55.81 36.87
CA ASP A 542 58.36 54.87 37.11
C ASP A 542 57.49 54.66 35.88
N LYS A 543 57.58 55.55 34.89
CA LYS A 543 56.80 55.43 33.66
C LYS A 543 57.16 54.20 32.82
N ILE A 544 58.42 53.86 32.72
CA ILE A 544 58.90 52.70 31.92
C ILE A 544 58.41 51.38 32.51
N LYS A 545 58.43 51.24 33.84
CA LYS A 545 57.93 50.02 34.51
C LYS A 545 56.42 49.90 34.46
N ALA A 546 55.69 51.00 34.49
CA ALA A 546 54.25 50.99 34.40
C ALA A 546 53.73 50.65 32.98
N GLU A 547 54.43 51.07 31.93
CA GLU A 547 54.11 50.72 30.53
C GLU A 547 54.40 49.26 30.20
N GLU A 548 55.51 48.68 30.71
CA GLU A 548 55.79 47.25 30.54
C GLU A 548 54.75 46.37 31.26
N SER A 549 54.29 46.79 32.43
CA SER A 549 53.26 46.03 33.15
C SER A 549 51.87 46.13 32.51
N LYS A 550 51.55 47.27 31.87
CA LYS A 550 50.28 47.42 31.11
C LYS A 550 50.26 46.55 29.85
N LYS A 551 51.39 46.49 29.15
CA LYS A 551 51.55 45.65 27.96
C LYS A 551 51.43 44.16 28.27
N LYS A 552 52.00 43.69 29.38
CA LYS A 552 51.81 42.31 29.87
C LYS A 552 50.38 41.98 30.27
N ALA A 553 49.62 42.96 30.77
CA ALA A 553 48.25 42.74 31.19
C ALA A 553 47.28 42.68 29.96
N GLU A 554 47.60 43.40 28.90
CA GLU A 554 46.84 43.41 27.66
C GLU A 554 47.07 42.14 26.84
N ASP A 555 48.33 41.70 26.75
CA ASP A 555 48.72 40.44 26.13
C ASP A 555 48.11 39.22 26.88
N ASN A 556 47.99 39.32 28.20
CA ASN A 556 47.32 38.28 28.98
C ASN A 556 45.79 38.30 28.83
N LYS A 557 45.17 39.46 28.55
CA LYS A 557 43.72 39.54 28.28
C LYS A 557 43.37 39.00 26.86
N ILE A 558 44.24 39.29 25.88
CA ILE A 558 44.09 38.76 24.55
C ILE A 558 44.25 37.23 24.55
N LYS A 559 45.26 36.74 25.30
CA LYS A 559 45.51 35.31 25.46
C LYS A 559 44.35 34.59 26.19
N ALA A 560 43.77 35.21 27.21
CA ALA A 560 42.60 34.67 27.92
C ALA A 560 41.31 34.69 27.06
N ALA A 561 41.19 35.66 26.14
CA ALA A 561 40.06 35.69 25.20
C ALA A 561 40.23 34.64 24.06
N GLU A 562 41.47 34.43 23.61
CA GLU A 562 41.79 33.38 22.66
C GLU A 562 41.67 31.98 23.27
N ASP A 563 42.09 31.79 24.52
CA ASP A 563 41.95 30.54 25.25
C ASP A 563 40.48 30.21 25.54
N LYS A 564 39.63 31.21 25.78
CA LYS A 564 38.20 31.02 25.93
C LYS A 564 37.52 30.61 24.64
N LYS A 565 37.92 31.24 23.53
CA LYS A 565 37.44 30.87 22.18
C LYS A 565 37.86 29.47 21.80
N LYS A 566 39.10 29.10 22.11
CA LYS A 566 39.64 27.76 21.86
C LYS A 566 38.98 26.68 22.73
N SER A 567 38.63 27.04 24.00
CA SER A 567 37.89 26.15 24.92
C SER A 567 36.47 25.87 24.44
N ASP A 568 35.82 26.84 23.83
CA ASP A 568 34.45 26.67 23.32
C ASP A 568 34.43 25.92 21.96
N GLU A 569 35.47 26.09 21.14
CA GLU A 569 35.69 25.29 19.92
C GLU A 569 36.05 23.82 20.24
N ASP A 570 36.88 23.59 21.28
CA ASP A 570 37.25 22.25 21.75
C ASP A 570 36.05 21.50 22.38
N LYS A 571 35.13 22.22 23.00
CA LYS A 571 33.90 21.60 23.52
C LYS A 571 32.92 21.23 22.43
N ALA A 572 32.84 22.02 21.35
CA ALA A 572 32.03 21.70 20.19
C ALA A 572 32.57 20.49 19.43
N SER A 573 33.92 20.45 19.22
CA SER A 573 34.54 19.33 18.51
C SER A 573 34.50 18.02 19.30
N LYS A 574 34.67 18.09 20.64
CA LYS A 574 34.52 16.90 21.50
C LYS A 574 33.11 16.38 21.57
N ALA A 575 32.09 17.25 21.47
CA ALA A 575 30.70 16.83 21.41
C ALA A 575 30.34 16.15 20.06
N GLU A 576 31.03 16.55 19.00
CA GLU A 576 30.86 15.97 17.67
C GLU A 576 31.64 14.64 17.55
N GLU A 577 32.85 14.59 18.11
CA GLU A 577 33.66 13.37 18.19
C GLU A 577 33.04 12.30 19.10
N GLN A 578 32.36 12.71 20.17
CA GLN A 578 31.61 11.79 21.05
C GLN A 578 30.38 11.22 20.33
N LYS A 579 29.68 12.04 19.53
CA LYS A 579 28.57 11.55 18.69
C LYS A 579 29.03 10.60 17.59
N GLN A 580 30.23 10.80 17.05
CA GLN A 580 30.82 9.86 16.08
C GLN A 580 31.29 8.57 16.77
N LYS A 581 31.86 8.65 17.96
CA LYS A 581 32.28 7.47 18.74
C LYS A 581 31.10 6.64 19.23
N ASP A 582 30.00 7.27 19.58
CA ASP A 582 28.77 6.57 19.97
C ASP A 582 28.05 5.91 18.77
N ALA A 583 28.28 6.43 17.55
CA ALA A 583 27.81 5.82 16.31
C ALA A 583 28.69 4.64 15.88
N GLU A 584 30.02 4.72 16.09
CA GLU A 584 30.96 3.62 15.81
C GLU A 584 30.90 2.49 16.84
N ALA A 585 30.62 2.81 18.12
CA ALA A 585 30.48 1.82 19.19
C ALA A 585 29.25 0.92 19.01
N LYS A 586 28.21 1.37 18.24
CA LYS A 586 27.07 0.53 17.87
C LYS A 586 27.34 -0.44 16.72
N ALA A 587 28.48 -0.27 16.04
CA ALA A 587 28.82 -1.10 14.88
C ALA A 587 29.78 -2.26 15.16
N LYS A 588 30.37 -2.33 16.35
CA LYS A 588 31.31 -3.41 16.71
C LYS A 588 31.02 -3.94 18.11
N GLY A 589 30.09 -4.82 18.23
CA GLY A 589 29.97 -5.71 19.35
C GLY A 589 30.65 -7.03 19.02
N GLY A 590 31.49 -7.47 19.88
CA GLY A 590 31.96 -8.85 19.83
C GLY A 590 33.29 -9.05 20.56
N SER A 591 33.14 -9.63 21.74
CA SER A 591 34.05 -10.58 22.40
C SER A 591 35.45 -10.13 22.84
N ASP A 592 35.74 -10.21 24.02
CA ASP A 592 36.36 -11.20 24.85
C ASP A 592 37.16 -10.58 26.03
N THR A 593 36.82 -11.05 27.16
CA THR A 593 37.60 -11.02 28.39
C THR A 593 38.90 -11.86 28.25
N PRO A 594 39.79 -11.99 29.22
CA PRO A 594 39.91 -11.41 30.55
C PRO A 594 41.33 -11.11 31.06
N GLU A 595 41.42 -10.83 32.33
CA GLU A 595 42.52 -11.00 33.28
C GLU A 595 43.64 -9.96 33.39
N GLY A 596 43.74 -9.42 34.57
CA GLY A 596 44.87 -9.66 35.43
C GLY A 596 45.45 -8.45 36.16
N ASP A 597 45.16 -8.42 37.41
CA ASP A 597 46.05 -8.08 38.53
C ASP A 597 46.72 -6.67 38.72
N ASN A 598 46.27 -6.06 39.73
CA ASN A 598 46.99 -5.87 41.01
C ASN A 598 47.77 -4.56 41.30
N ALA A 599 47.47 -4.08 42.47
CA ALA A 599 48.27 -3.36 43.47
C ALA A 599 48.54 -1.87 43.17
N GLY A 600 48.23 -1.02 44.01
CA GLY A 600 48.42 -0.84 45.41
C GLY A 600 48.39 0.63 45.77
N SER A 601 47.77 0.89 46.86
CA SER A 601 48.10 1.78 47.96
C SER A 601 48.43 3.24 47.64
N GLU A 602 48.04 4.21 48.35
CA GLU A 602 47.76 4.48 49.74
C GLU A 602 47.29 5.93 49.89
N LYS A 603 46.27 6.09 50.65
CA LYS A 603 46.11 6.95 51.83
C LYS A 603 46.25 8.48 51.74
N ILE A 604 45.30 9.09 52.22
CA ILE A 604 45.06 9.87 53.46
C ILE A 604 44.85 11.35 53.09
N ASP A 605 43.93 12.16 53.54
CA ASP A 605 43.14 12.27 54.72
C ASP A 605 41.92 13.21 54.52
N LYS A 606 40.91 12.97 55.30
CA LYS A 606 39.82 13.88 55.71
C LYS A 606 40.41 14.84 56.79
N PRO A 607 39.66 15.79 57.39
CA PRO A 607 38.22 15.98 57.57
C PRO A 607 37.79 17.47 57.44
N ASP A 608 36.66 17.98 57.67
CA ASP A 608 35.56 17.78 58.61
C ASP A 608 34.46 18.85 58.36
N ALA A 609 33.34 18.47 58.51
CA ALA A 609 32.23 18.76 59.38
C ALA A 609 31.30 19.96 59.14
N ALA A 610 30.11 19.60 59.03
CA ALA A 610 28.88 19.89 59.78
C ALA A 610 28.08 21.15 59.39
N LYS A 611 26.82 21.08 59.14
CA LYS A 611 25.64 20.74 59.92
C LYS A 611 24.34 20.92 59.08
N LYS A 612 23.47 19.99 59.23
CA LYS A 612 22.00 20.11 59.06
C LYS A 612 21.44 20.91 60.27
N PRO A 613 20.18 21.40 60.26
CA PRO A 613 19.00 20.54 60.27
C PRO A 613 17.73 21.10 59.59
N ALA A 614 16.91 20.20 59.13
CA ALA A 614 15.58 19.82 59.62
C ALA A 614 14.48 20.90 59.50
N ASP A 615 13.41 20.71 58.90
CA ASP A 615 12.24 19.87 59.14
C ASP A 615 10.92 20.65 58.86
N LYS A 616 9.93 19.96 58.46
CA LYS A 616 8.48 20.02 58.64
C LYS A 616 7.57 20.38 57.46
N LYS A 617 6.95 19.30 56.96
CA LYS A 617 5.50 18.99 57.05
C LYS A 617 4.48 20.08 56.69
N LYS A 618 3.62 19.91 55.78
CA LYS A 618 2.31 19.20 55.74
C LYS A 618 1.37 19.79 54.69
N LYS A 619 0.69 18.88 54.02
CA LYS A 619 -0.73 18.83 53.65
C LYS A 619 -1.40 20.07 53.03
N LYS A 620 -1.83 19.96 51.80
CA LYS A 620 -3.20 19.56 51.41
C LYS A 620 -3.21 19.08 49.95
#